data_db90fb714b3513174df70619b7ce1406
#
_entry.id   db90fb714b3513174df70619b7ce1406
#
_cell.length_a   1.000
_cell.length_b   1.000
_cell.length_c   1.000
_cell.angle_alpha   90.00
_cell.angle_beta   90.00
_cell.angle_gamma   90.00
#
_symmetry.space_group_name_H-M   'P 1'
#
loop_
_entity.id
_entity.type
_entity.pdbx_description
1 polymer ?
#
loop_
_entity_poly.entity_id
_entity_poly.type
_entity_poly.pdbx_seq_one_letter_code
_entity_poly.pdbx_strand_id
1 'polypeptide(L)'
;MTFEARKELARRYFGKTVTVKIDRPIGYVQKTSRGTVTYPVNCGYLPDVCGRDGKEMTVYLLGVDEPVAEYTARIIGIVYRDKDRADKLVAAPEGVVLHQGQIAEAIAFREKHFRGKVESLYQRSCGVILHRKGPSGPEYLVLHQAASGIWSFPKGHMEAGETEKQTARRETLEEAGIVVGSFSDYRREIRYVMSGVIEKTVVLFAAPTRCRPVLRRRREIDSFKFVPLWKAKLLLHPDYGPLLDELEEQLKK
;
A
#
# COMPACT_ATOMS: atom_id res chain seq x y z
N MET A 1 7.57 26.28 -2.12
CA MET A 1 6.98 25.31 -1.17
C MET A 1 7.70 23.99 -1.37
N THR A 2 8.29 23.43 -0.33
CA THR A 2 9.00 22.13 -0.35
C THR A 2 8.04 20.97 -0.60
N PHE A 3 8.57 19.80 -0.91
CA PHE A 3 7.76 18.56 -1.09
C PHE A 3 6.93 18.23 0.18
N GLU A 4 7.46 18.50 1.36
CA GLU A 4 6.77 18.32 2.64
C GLU A 4 5.54 19.22 2.80
N ALA A 5 5.64 20.48 2.42
CA ALA A 5 4.50 21.40 2.46
C ALA A 5 3.39 21.06 1.43
N ARG A 6 3.73 20.29 0.36
CA ARG A 6 2.75 19.73 -0.59
C ARG A 6 1.91 18.63 0.04
N LYS A 7 2.59 17.73 0.74
CA LYS A 7 1.92 16.65 1.48
C LYS A 7 0.95 17.21 2.51
N GLU A 8 1.30 18.33 3.13
CA GLU A 8 0.49 18.92 4.19
C GLU A 8 -0.87 19.42 3.71
N LEU A 9 -0.95 20.09 2.54
CA LEU A 9 -2.23 20.58 2.01
C LEU A 9 -3.18 19.42 1.70
N ALA A 10 -2.73 18.41 0.96
CA ALA A 10 -3.56 17.25 0.64
C ALA A 10 -3.93 16.44 1.89
N ARG A 11 -2.99 16.29 2.83
CA ARG A 11 -3.22 15.59 4.11
C ARG A 11 -4.25 16.25 5.01
N ARG A 12 -4.48 17.56 4.89
CA ARG A 12 -5.56 18.24 5.63
C ARG A 12 -6.95 17.66 5.33
N TYR A 13 -7.14 17.11 4.14
CA TYR A 13 -8.40 16.51 3.71
C TYR A 13 -8.45 15.00 3.94
N PHE A 14 -7.33 14.36 4.21
CA PHE A 14 -7.24 12.91 4.35
C PHE A 14 -8.14 12.40 5.49
N GLY A 15 -9.08 11.52 5.16
CA GLY A 15 -10.09 11.00 6.07
C GLY A 15 -11.30 11.91 6.33
N LYS A 16 -11.31 13.13 5.78
CA LYS A 16 -12.45 14.06 5.93
C LYS A 16 -13.53 13.80 4.89
N THR A 17 -14.78 14.05 5.27
CA THR A 17 -15.92 14.08 4.36
C THR A 17 -16.01 15.46 3.72
N VAL A 18 -16.15 15.49 2.40
CA VAL A 18 -16.22 16.70 1.59
C VAL A 18 -17.27 16.55 0.49
N THR A 19 -17.79 17.65 -0.03
CA THR A 19 -18.65 17.66 -1.22
C THR A 19 -17.79 17.94 -2.44
N VAL A 20 -17.77 16.99 -3.37
CA VAL A 20 -17.03 17.07 -4.64
C VAL A 20 -17.98 17.54 -5.73
N LYS A 21 -17.63 18.59 -6.47
CA LYS A 21 -18.31 19.03 -7.68
C LYS A 21 -17.73 18.26 -8.86
N ILE A 22 -18.58 17.65 -9.69
CA ILE A 22 -18.18 16.80 -10.82
C ILE A 22 -18.27 17.57 -12.11
N ASP A 23 -17.13 17.76 -12.78
CA ASP A 23 -17.02 18.38 -14.10
C ASP A 23 -16.71 17.37 -15.22
N ARG A 24 -16.34 16.15 -14.85
CA ARG A 24 -16.05 15.02 -15.73
C ARG A 24 -16.71 13.75 -15.18
N PRO A 25 -18.02 13.57 -15.42
CA PRO A 25 -18.73 12.38 -14.97
C PRO A 25 -18.28 11.13 -15.73
N ILE A 26 -18.71 9.96 -15.26
CA ILE A 26 -18.49 8.68 -15.96
C ILE A 26 -18.95 8.82 -17.41
N GLY A 27 -18.12 8.32 -18.36
CA GLY A 27 -18.35 8.44 -19.79
C GLY A 27 -17.86 9.76 -20.41
N TYR A 28 -17.43 10.74 -19.62
CA TYR A 28 -16.87 11.99 -20.15
C TYR A 28 -15.65 11.70 -21.05
N VAL A 29 -15.64 12.32 -22.23
CA VAL A 29 -14.58 12.14 -23.23
C VAL A 29 -13.74 13.40 -23.32
N GLN A 30 -12.47 13.29 -22.97
CA GLN A 30 -11.51 14.39 -23.04
C GLN A 30 -10.51 14.20 -24.18
N LYS A 31 -10.41 15.18 -25.08
CA LYS A 31 -9.31 15.25 -26.05
C LYS A 31 -8.05 15.79 -25.39
N THR A 32 -6.94 15.11 -25.55
CA THR A 32 -5.63 15.49 -25.02
C THR A 32 -4.58 15.47 -26.14
N SER A 33 -3.42 16.05 -25.90
CA SER A 33 -2.28 15.97 -26.84
C SER A 33 -1.79 14.52 -27.08
N ARG A 34 -2.18 13.56 -26.26
CA ARG A 34 -1.82 12.13 -26.35
C ARG A 34 -2.95 11.25 -26.86
N GLY A 35 -4.06 11.84 -27.30
CA GLY A 35 -5.25 11.13 -27.77
C GLY A 35 -6.49 11.40 -26.93
N THR A 36 -7.51 10.60 -27.16
CA THR A 36 -8.80 10.70 -26.46
C THR A 36 -8.78 9.82 -25.20
N VAL A 37 -9.27 10.36 -24.09
CA VAL A 37 -9.41 9.66 -22.82
C VAL A 37 -10.87 9.66 -22.41
N THR A 38 -11.45 8.47 -22.21
CA THR A 38 -12.79 8.31 -21.62
C THR A 38 -12.62 8.07 -20.11
N TYR A 39 -13.42 8.76 -19.31
CA TYR A 39 -13.38 8.66 -17.85
C TYR A 39 -14.27 7.51 -17.38
N PRO A 40 -13.70 6.43 -16.81
CA PRO A 40 -14.48 5.31 -16.29
C PRO A 40 -14.99 5.56 -14.86
N VAL A 41 -14.60 6.68 -14.26
CA VAL A 41 -15.00 7.12 -12.91
C VAL A 41 -15.40 8.59 -12.94
N ASN A 42 -16.21 9.01 -11.99
CA ASN A 42 -16.51 10.43 -11.80
C ASN A 42 -15.25 11.18 -11.38
N CYS A 43 -15.00 12.33 -11.95
CA CYS A 43 -13.89 13.19 -11.62
C CYS A 43 -14.36 14.64 -11.55
N GLY A 44 -13.83 15.36 -10.57
CA GLY A 44 -14.21 16.75 -10.34
C GLY A 44 -13.20 17.50 -9.51
N TYR A 45 -13.66 18.36 -8.64
CA TYR A 45 -12.81 19.23 -7.83
C TYR A 45 -13.46 19.58 -6.49
N LEU A 46 -12.65 20.05 -5.55
CA LEU A 46 -13.12 20.68 -4.33
C LEU A 46 -13.28 22.18 -4.57
N PRO A 47 -14.48 22.75 -4.40
CA PRO A 47 -14.68 24.20 -4.47
C PRO A 47 -13.79 24.93 -3.45
N ASP A 48 -13.25 26.08 -3.86
CA ASP A 48 -12.44 26.98 -3.02
C ASP A 48 -11.14 26.38 -2.46
N VAL A 49 -10.73 25.20 -2.95
CA VAL A 49 -9.49 24.53 -2.56
C VAL A 49 -8.52 24.53 -3.74
N CYS A 50 -7.64 25.52 -3.77
CA CYS A 50 -6.64 25.63 -4.83
C CYS A 50 -5.42 24.73 -4.56
N GLY A 51 -5.06 23.93 -5.56
CA GLY A 51 -3.78 23.25 -5.65
C GLY A 51 -2.64 24.22 -5.93
N ARG A 52 -1.43 23.69 -6.01
CA ARG A 52 -0.22 24.50 -6.29
C ARG A 52 -0.10 25.05 -7.71
N ASP A 53 -0.84 24.45 -8.62
CA ASP A 53 -0.97 24.91 -10.01
C ASP A 53 -1.93 26.10 -10.17
N GLY A 54 -2.49 26.60 -9.06
CA GLY A 54 -3.47 27.68 -9.02
C GLY A 54 -4.86 27.28 -9.47
N LYS A 55 -5.08 25.98 -9.71
CA LYS A 55 -6.39 25.43 -10.08
C LYS A 55 -7.03 24.74 -8.88
N GLU A 56 -8.34 24.57 -8.93
CA GLU A 56 -9.06 23.79 -7.93
C GLU A 56 -8.53 22.36 -7.84
N MET A 57 -8.43 21.84 -6.61
CA MET A 57 -7.85 20.53 -6.37
C MET A 57 -8.72 19.42 -6.95
N THR A 58 -8.19 18.73 -7.93
CA THR A 58 -8.89 17.62 -8.61
C THR A 58 -9.14 16.47 -7.65
N VAL A 59 -10.33 15.86 -7.75
CA VAL A 59 -10.77 14.70 -6.97
C VAL A 59 -11.27 13.62 -7.93
N TYR A 60 -10.78 12.39 -7.78
CA TYR A 60 -11.37 11.19 -8.35
C TYR A 60 -12.40 10.65 -7.35
N LEU A 61 -13.65 10.46 -7.77
CA LEU A 61 -14.70 9.84 -6.98
C LEU A 61 -14.86 8.39 -7.41
N LEU A 62 -14.49 7.46 -6.53
CA LEU A 62 -14.56 6.01 -6.74
C LEU A 62 -15.74 5.40 -5.98
N GLY A 63 -16.25 4.26 -6.44
CA GLY A 63 -17.36 3.56 -5.79
C GLY A 63 -18.74 4.21 -6.01
N VAL A 64 -18.86 5.07 -7.01
CA VAL A 64 -20.13 5.62 -7.50
C VAL A 64 -20.18 5.33 -9.00
N ASP A 65 -21.01 4.38 -9.40
CA ASP A 65 -21.00 3.77 -10.73
C ASP A 65 -21.98 4.44 -11.72
N GLU A 66 -22.60 5.55 -11.33
CA GLU A 66 -23.46 6.39 -12.15
C GLU A 66 -22.91 7.81 -12.30
N PRO A 67 -23.21 8.51 -13.39
CA PRO A 67 -22.84 9.91 -13.55
C PRO A 67 -23.58 10.78 -12.54
N VAL A 68 -22.85 11.63 -11.82
CA VAL A 68 -23.43 12.57 -10.84
C VAL A 68 -22.90 13.98 -11.09
N ALA A 69 -23.63 15.01 -10.65
CA ALA A 69 -23.20 16.41 -10.72
C ALA A 69 -22.38 16.84 -9.48
N GLU A 70 -22.70 16.27 -8.33
CA GLU A 70 -21.98 16.44 -7.07
C GLU A 70 -22.18 15.23 -6.17
N TYR A 71 -21.25 15.02 -5.24
CA TYR A 71 -21.35 13.92 -4.29
C TYR A 71 -20.60 14.23 -3.00
N THR A 72 -21.22 13.91 -1.86
CA THR A 72 -20.55 14.01 -0.56
C THR A 72 -19.88 12.69 -0.22
N ALA A 73 -18.56 12.71 -0.12
CA ALA A 73 -17.73 11.52 0.03
C ALA A 73 -16.55 11.73 0.99
N ARG A 74 -15.99 10.64 1.51
CA ARG A 74 -14.80 10.68 2.34
C ARG A 74 -13.53 10.64 1.48
N ILE A 75 -12.56 11.49 1.78
CA ILE A 75 -11.25 11.43 1.14
C ILE A 75 -10.48 10.23 1.68
N ILE A 76 -10.28 9.24 0.82
CA ILE A 76 -9.62 7.96 1.14
C ILE A 76 -8.23 7.81 0.53
N GLY A 77 -7.84 8.71 -0.36
CA GLY A 77 -6.55 8.62 -1.03
C GLY A 77 -6.00 9.96 -1.50
N ILE A 78 -4.68 9.98 -1.69
CA ILE A 78 -3.94 11.11 -2.24
C ILE A 78 -3.01 10.57 -3.34
N VAL A 79 -2.99 11.24 -4.48
CA VAL A 79 -2.09 10.97 -5.59
C VAL A 79 -1.03 12.06 -5.64
N TYR A 80 0.19 11.72 -5.26
CA TYR A 80 1.34 12.61 -5.37
C TYR A 80 2.02 12.41 -6.72
N ARG A 81 2.17 13.46 -7.51
CA ARG A 81 2.89 13.42 -8.78
C ARG A 81 4.30 14.01 -8.62
N ASP A 82 5.34 13.30 -9.06
CA ASP A 82 6.74 13.69 -8.83
C ASP A 82 7.13 15.00 -9.51
N LYS A 83 6.73 15.17 -10.78
CA LYS A 83 7.12 16.31 -11.62
C LYS A 83 6.01 17.35 -11.85
N ASP A 84 4.78 16.93 -11.70
CA ASP A 84 3.59 17.76 -11.82
C ASP A 84 3.24 18.34 -10.44
N ARG A 85 2.90 19.62 -10.37
CA ARG A 85 2.52 20.29 -9.12
C ARG A 85 1.06 20.05 -8.73
N ALA A 86 0.34 19.26 -9.50
CA ALA A 86 -1.08 18.99 -9.35
C ALA A 86 -1.32 17.64 -8.64
N ASP A 87 -1.07 17.61 -7.32
CA ASP A 87 -1.52 16.47 -6.50
C ASP A 87 -3.05 16.36 -6.57
N LYS A 88 -3.57 15.14 -6.43
CA LYS A 88 -5.00 14.87 -6.55
C LYS A 88 -5.51 14.14 -5.33
N LEU A 89 -6.78 14.32 -5.04
CA LEU A 89 -7.46 13.56 -4.00
C LEU A 89 -8.26 12.42 -4.61
N VAL A 90 -8.53 11.42 -3.79
CA VAL A 90 -9.43 10.32 -4.11
C VAL A 90 -10.49 10.24 -3.03
N ALA A 91 -11.74 10.34 -3.44
CA ALA A 91 -12.91 10.26 -2.57
C ALA A 91 -13.70 8.99 -2.86
N ALA A 92 -14.41 8.48 -1.85
CA ALA A 92 -15.35 7.38 -1.99
C ALA A 92 -16.50 7.52 -0.98
N PRO A 93 -17.67 6.90 -1.24
CA PRO A 93 -18.75 6.81 -0.27
C PRO A 93 -18.27 6.23 1.05
N GLU A 94 -18.93 6.58 2.14
CA GLU A 94 -18.63 6.02 3.46
C GLU A 94 -18.77 4.48 3.43
N GLY A 95 -17.85 3.77 4.10
CA GLY A 95 -17.80 2.31 4.12
C GLY A 95 -17.06 1.67 2.93
N VAL A 96 -16.74 2.42 1.87
CA VAL A 96 -15.91 1.91 0.77
C VAL A 96 -14.44 1.89 1.17
N VAL A 97 -13.86 0.69 1.20
CA VAL A 97 -12.46 0.44 1.59
C VAL A 97 -11.66 0.04 0.35
N LEU A 98 -10.77 0.93 -0.10
CA LEU A 98 -9.88 0.69 -1.22
C LEU A 98 -8.43 0.90 -0.80
N HIS A 99 -7.60 -0.14 -0.95
CA HIS A 99 -6.17 0.02 -0.69
C HIS A 99 -5.46 0.71 -1.87
N GLN A 100 -4.22 1.12 -1.67
CA GLN A 100 -3.46 1.93 -2.63
C GLN A 100 -3.34 1.31 -4.03
N GLY A 101 -3.25 -0.03 -4.14
CA GLY A 101 -3.21 -0.73 -5.42
C GLY A 101 -4.54 -0.65 -6.19
N GLN A 102 -5.67 -0.83 -5.50
CA GLN A 102 -7.01 -0.70 -6.10
C GLN A 102 -7.27 0.73 -6.56
N ILE A 103 -6.89 1.72 -5.75
CA ILE A 103 -6.99 3.13 -6.16
C ILE A 103 -6.12 3.37 -7.40
N ALA A 104 -4.86 2.92 -7.39
CA ALA A 104 -3.96 3.10 -8.52
C ALA A 104 -4.50 2.47 -9.81
N GLU A 105 -5.11 1.29 -9.73
CA GLU A 105 -5.76 0.61 -10.85
C GLU A 105 -6.96 1.41 -11.38
N ALA A 106 -7.86 1.84 -10.50
CA ALA A 106 -9.06 2.58 -10.88
C ALA A 106 -8.75 3.91 -11.60
N ILE A 107 -7.66 4.59 -11.23
CA ILE A 107 -7.27 5.87 -11.84
C ILE A 107 -6.19 5.72 -12.92
N ALA A 108 -5.75 4.50 -13.25
CA ALA A 108 -4.68 4.22 -14.21
C ALA A 108 -4.99 4.79 -15.62
N PHE A 109 -6.25 4.90 -16.01
CA PHE A 109 -6.66 5.49 -17.30
C PHE A 109 -6.06 6.89 -17.52
N ARG A 110 -5.78 7.61 -16.44
CA ARG A 110 -5.18 8.95 -16.47
C ARG A 110 -3.79 8.97 -15.84
N GLU A 111 -3.59 8.33 -14.70
CA GLU A 111 -2.39 8.45 -13.88
C GLU A 111 -1.20 7.61 -14.39
N LYS A 112 -1.42 6.55 -15.19
CA LYS A 112 -0.34 5.73 -15.78
C LYS A 112 0.71 6.51 -16.58
N HIS A 113 0.39 7.73 -17.02
CA HIS A 113 1.29 8.59 -17.78
C HIS A 113 2.16 9.49 -16.90
N PHE A 114 1.94 9.48 -15.60
CA PHE A 114 2.64 10.31 -14.64
C PHE A 114 3.43 9.44 -13.65
N ARG A 115 4.62 9.88 -13.30
CA ARG A 115 5.32 9.27 -12.16
C ARG A 115 4.73 9.85 -10.89
N GLY A 116 4.45 8.99 -9.92
CA GLY A 116 3.89 9.41 -8.66
C GLY A 116 3.61 8.24 -7.74
N LYS A 117 3.05 8.57 -6.58
CA LYS A 117 2.69 7.61 -5.55
C LYS A 117 1.26 7.83 -5.11
N VAL A 118 0.51 6.75 -4.94
CA VAL A 118 -0.80 6.74 -4.30
C VAL A 118 -0.61 6.42 -2.82
N GLU A 119 -1.12 7.28 -1.96
CA GLU A 119 -1.28 7.03 -0.52
C GLU A 119 -2.76 6.77 -0.25
N SER A 120 -3.09 5.69 0.45
CA SER A 120 -4.45 5.36 0.83
C SER A 120 -4.63 5.43 2.34
N LEU A 121 -5.84 5.81 2.76
CA LEU A 121 -6.32 5.68 4.14
C LEU A 121 -6.30 4.22 4.61
N TYR A 122 -6.53 3.30 3.67
CA TYR A 122 -6.52 1.85 3.88
C TYR A 122 -5.30 1.25 3.18
N GLN A 123 -4.24 0.99 3.94
CA GLN A 123 -3.03 0.40 3.37
C GLN A 123 -3.04 -1.11 3.51
N ARG A 124 -2.69 -1.82 2.43
CA ARG A 124 -2.52 -3.27 2.44
C ARG A 124 -1.11 -3.63 2.02
N SER A 125 -0.46 -4.44 2.85
CA SER A 125 0.86 -5.02 2.57
C SER A 125 0.78 -6.53 2.67
N CYS A 126 1.60 -7.23 1.88
CA CYS A 126 1.71 -8.67 1.94
C CYS A 126 3.16 -9.10 2.08
N GLY A 127 3.40 -10.16 2.82
CA GLY A 127 4.74 -10.66 3.07
C GLY A 127 4.80 -12.13 3.41
N VAL A 128 6.00 -12.61 3.72
CA VAL A 128 6.26 -14.02 3.96
C VAL A 128 7.05 -14.21 5.25
N ILE A 129 6.56 -15.10 6.12
CA ILE A 129 7.33 -15.67 7.21
C ILE A 129 8.15 -16.81 6.62
N LEU A 130 9.37 -16.51 6.19
CA LEU A 130 10.31 -17.52 5.72
C LEU A 130 10.92 -18.25 6.92
N HIS A 131 10.82 -19.57 6.89
CA HIS A 131 11.40 -20.41 7.94
C HIS A 131 12.30 -21.51 7.39
N ARG A 132 13.22 -21.98 8.20
CA ARG A 132 14.10 -23.12 7.93
C ARG A 132 14.29 -23.98 9.17
N LYS A 133 14.79 -25.21 9.00
CA LYS A 133 15.21 -26.05 10.11
C LYS A 133 16.53 -25.53 10.67
N GLY A 134 16.54 -25.13 11.93
CA GLY A 134 17.72 -24.76 12.69
C GLY A 134 18.18 -25.87 13.64
N PRO A 135 19.28 -25.65 14.39
CA PRO A 135 19.85 -26.64 15.33
C PRO A 135 18.89 -27.06 16.44
N SER A 136 18.08 -26.12 16.92
CA SER A 136 17.20 -26.32 18.11
C SER A 136 15.72 -26.16 17.75
N GLY A 137 15.35 -26.25 16.47
CA GLY A 137 13.98 -26.06 15.99
C GLY A 137 13.90 -25.07 14.82
N PRO A 138 12.70 -24.61 14.44
CA PRO A 138 12.54 -23.65 13.37
C PRO A 138 13.24 -22.32 13.63
N GLU A 139 13.87 -21.77 12.59
CA GLU A 139 14.41 -20.42 12.55
C GLU A 139 13.65 -19.59 11.51
N TYR A 140 13.41 -18.33 11.83
CA TYR A 140 12.63 -17.39 11.05
C TYR A 140 13.53 -16.29 10.48
N LEU A 141 13.38 -15.98 9.21
CA LEU A 141 14.09 -14.87 8.57
C LEU A 141 13.47 -13.55 9.03
N VAL A 142 14.29 -12.67 9.56
CA VAL A 142 13.95 -11.29 9.87
C VAL A 142 14.92 -10.34 9.17
N LEU A 143 14.39 -9.23 8.64
CA LEU A 143 15.12 -8.20 7.91
C LEU A 143 15.15 -6.92 8.74
N HIS A 144 16.29 -6.24 8.76
CA HIS A 144 16.44 -4.94 9.43
C HIS A 144 16.25 -3.81 8.43
N GLN A 145 15.29 -2.93 8.71
CA GLN A 145 14.98 -1.79 7.87
C GLN A 145 15.91 -0.62 8.20
N ALA A 146 16.75 -0.23 7.24
CA ALA A 146 17.80 0.78 7.44
C ALA A 146 17.26 2.15 7.89
N ALA A 147 16.10 2.56 7.36
CA ALA A 147 15.55 3.89 7.65
C ALA A 147 14.89 4.00 9.03
N SER A 148 14.29 2.93 9.53
CA SER A 148 13.53 2.93 10.81
C SER A 148 14.25 2.22 11.95
N GLY A 149 15.28 1.41 11.66
CA GLY A 149 15.94 0.55 12.64
C GLY A 149 15.06 -0.63 13.13
N ILE A 150 13.94 -0.90 12.45
CA ILE A 150 12.96 -1.91 12.86
C ILE A 150 13.24 -3.23 12.17
N TRP A 151 13.12 -4.34 12.91
CA TRP A 151 13.10 -5.68 12.35
C TRP A 151 11.70 -6.05 11.86
N SER A 152 11.60 -6.65 10.68
CA SER A 152 10.34 -7.09 10.10
C SER A 152 10.51 -8.35 9.25
N PHE A 153 9.39 -8.99 8.88
CA PHE A 153 9.39 -9.96 7.80
C PHE A 153 9.50 -9.24 6.44
N PRO A 154 10.03 -9.90 5.40
CA PRO A 154 9.95 -9.38 4.04
C PRO A 154 8.49 -9.14 3.66
N LYS A 155 8.14 -7.90 3.36
CA LYS A 155 6.77 -7.46 3.04
C LYS A 155 6.75 -6.07 2.44
N GLY A 156 5.77 -5.83 1.61
CA GLY A 156 5.54 -4.48 1.09
C GLY A 156 4.12 -4.27 0.57
N HIS A 157 3.89 -3.13 0.00
CA HIS A 157 2.58 -2.69 -0.43
C HIS A 157 2.10 -3.44 -1.68
N MET A 158 0.82 -3.77 -1.71
CA MET A 158 0.20 -4.27 -2.93
C MET A 158 0.23 -3.20 -4.02
N GLU A 159 0.63 -3.60 -5.21
CA GLU A 159 0.56 -2.80 -6.43
C GLU A 159 -0.74 -3.07 -7.21
N ALA A 160 -1.00 -2.25 -8.23
CA ALA A 160 -2.18 -2.39 -9.08
C ALA A 160 -2.20 -3.77 -9.77
N GLY A 161 -3.35 -4.46 -9.70
CA GLY A 161 -3.55 -5.77 -10.33
C GLY A 161 -2.88 -6.95 -9.63
N GLU A 162 -2.14 -6.75 -8.54
CA GLU A 162 -1.53 -7.84 -7.79
C GLU A 162 -2.51 -8.56 -6.88
N THR A 163 -2.38 -9.87 -6.80
CA THR A 163 -2.93 -10.67 -5.71
C THR A 163 -2.00 -10.62 -4.48
N GLU A 164 -2.51 -10.93 -3.29
CA GLU A 164 -1.71 -10.98 -2.05
C GLU A 164 -0.47 -11.88 -2.18
N LYS A 165 -0.61 -13.06 -2.83
CA LYS A 165 0.49 -13.98 -3.04
C LYS A 165 1.53 -13.46 -4.04
N GLN A 166 1.10 -12.71 -5.04
CA GLN A 166 2.02 -12.07 -6.01
C GLN A 166 2.83 -10.98 -5.31
N THR A 167 2.19 -10.09 -4.55
CA THR A 167 2.87 -9.08 -3.74
C THR A 167 3.88 -9.72 -2.78
N ALA A 168 3.45 -10.75 -2.03
CA ALA A 168 4.33 -11.42 -1.08
C ALA A 168 5.57 -12.05 -1.74
N ARG A 169 5.43 -12.64 -2.94
CA ARG A 169 6.58 -13.14 -3.73
C ARG A 169 7.49 -12.02 -4.22
N ARG A 170 6.91 -10.97 -4.80
CA ARG A 170 7.68 -9.83 -5.32
C ARG A 170 8.50 -9.18 -4.23
N GLU A 171 7.89 -8.83 -3.11
CA GLU A 171 8.56 -8.16 -2.00
C GLU A 171 9.66 -9.05 -1.37
N THR A 172 9.39 -10.35 -1.23
CA THR A 172 10.42 -11.28 -0.73
C THR A 172 11.64 -11.37 -1.68
N LEU A 173 11.40 -11.35 -2.99
CA LEU A 173 12.47 -11.32 -3.98
C LEU A 173 13.24 -9.98 -3.95
N GLU A 174 12.55 -8.86 -3.80
CA GLU A 174 13.14 -7.52 -3.79
C GLU A 174 13.95 -7.25 -2.53
N GLU A 175 13.42 -7.57 -1.35
CA GLU A 175 14.06 -7.30 -0.05
C GLU A 175 15.09 -8.36 0.35
N ALA A 176 14.78 -9.65 0.14
CA ALA A 176 15.63 -10.75 0.57
C ALA A 176 16.35 -11.50 -0.56
N GLY A 177 16.00 -11.24 -1.83
CA GLY A 177 16.57 -11.96 -2.97
C GLY A 177 16.15 -13.43 -3.06
N ILE A 178 15.08 -13.82 -2.36
CA ILE A 178 14.60 -15.20 -2.29
C ILE A 178 13.35 -15.38 -3.16
N VAL A 179 13.39 -16.37 -4.04
CA VAL A 179 12.24 -16.79 -4.83
C VAL A 179 11.40 -17.75 -3.99
N VAL A 180 10.15 -17.39 -3.72
CA VAL A 180 9.19 -18.25 -3.00
C VAL A 180 8.48 -19.16 -4.00
N GLY A 181 8.78 -20.46 -3.96
CA GLY A 181 8.17 -21.47 -4.82
C GLY A 181 6.73 -21.76 -4.42
N SER A 182 6.53 -22.27 -3.21
CA SER A 182 5.20 -22.60 -2.66
C SER A 182 5.03 -21.98 -1.28
N PHE A 183 3.79 -21.61 -0.96
CA PHE A 183 3.38 -21.24 0.39
C PHE A 183 2.84 -22.48 1.10
N SER A 184 3.06 -22.56 2.41
CA SER A 184 2.31 -23.49 3.26
C SER A 184 0.84 -23.05 3.39
N ASP A 185 0.00 -23.90 3.95
CA ASP A 185 -1.40 -23.56 4.25
C ASP A 185 -1.48 -22.66 5.51
N TYR A 186 -0.81 -21.51 5.40
CA TYR A 186 -0.77 -20.51 6.45
C TYR A 186 -0.98 -19.13 5.84
N ARG A 187 -2.08 -18.47 6.23
CA ARG A 187 -2.40 -17.09 5.90
C ARG A 187 -2.99 -16.43 7.13
N ARG A 188 -2.35 -15.38 7.62
CA ARG A 188 -2.84 -14.55 8.73
C ARG A 188 -2.75 -13.08 8.39
N GLU A 189 -3.57 -12.28 9.04
CA GLU A 189 -3.49 -10.84 8.91
C GLU A 189 -3.48 -10.15 10.28
N ILE A 190 -2.75 -9.06 10.35
CA ILE A 190 -2.78 -8.12 11.47
C ILE A 190 -3.26 -6.76 10.97
N ARG A 191 -3.94 -6.03 11.84
CA ARG A 191 -4.46 -4.70 11.54
C ARG A 191 -4.07 -3.74 12.66
N TYR A 192 -3.62 -2.56 12.26
CA TYR A 192 -3.28 -1.48 13.19
C TYR A 192 -3.44 -0.12 12.54
N VAL A 193 -3.57 0.92 13.38
CA VAL A 193 -3.70 2.31 12.92
C VAL A 193 -2.35 3.01 13.00
N MET A 194 -1.94 3.63 11.90
CA MET A 194 -0.74 4.45 11.81
C MET A 194 -1.10 5.94 11.74
N SER A 195 -0.28 6.79 12.37
CA SER A 195 -0.48 8.25 12.32
C SER A 195 -1.92 8.71 12.67
N GLY A 196 -2.62 7.93 13.48
CA GLY A 196 -3.97 8.23 13.97
C GLY A 196 -5.11 8.04 12.98
N VAL A 197 -4.85 7.87 11.68
CA VAL A 197 -5.90 7.82 10.64
C VAL A 197 -5.72 6.74 9.59
N ILE A 198 -4.50 6.25 9.37
CA ILE A 198 -4.20 5.26 8.33
C ILE A 198 -4.40 3.86 8.90
N GLU A 199 -5.36 3.13 8.36
CA GLU A 199 -5.60 1.73 8.69
C GLU A 199 -4.67 0.84 7.88
N LYS A 200 -3.77 0.13 8.56
CA LYS A 200 -2.80 -0.78 7.94
C LYS A 200 -3.21 -2.23 8.17
N THR A 201 -3.39 -2.96 7.09
CA THR A 201 -3.51 -4.42 7.09
C THR A 201 -2.22 -5.03 6.55
N VAL A 202 -1.65 -5.98 7.28
CA VAL A 202 -0.50 -6.78 6.83
C VAL A 202 -0.94 -8.23 6.73
N VAL A 203 -0.87 -8.81 5.54
CA VAL A 203 -1.15 -10.22 5.27
C VAL A 203 0.17 -10.97 5.21
N LEU A 204 0.27 -12.05 5.99
CA LEU A 204 1.46 -12.89 6.05
C LEU A 204 1.12 -14.32 5.63
N PHE A 205 1.93 -14.83 4.72
CA PHE A 205 2.01 -16.24 4.36
C PHE A 205 3.25 -16.87 5.01
N ALA A 206 3.30 -18.19 5.09
CA ALA A 206 4.52 -18.88 5.49
C ALA A 206 5.07 -19.71 4.35
N ALA A 207 6.40 -19.83 4.29
CA ALA A 207 7.08 -20.68 3.31
C ALA A 207 8.42 -21.20 3.84
N PRO A 208 8.76 -22.47 3.58
CA PRO A 208 10.09 -23.00 3.89
C PRO A 208 11.14 -22.40 2.95
N THR A 209 12.34 -22.21 3.44
CA THR A 209 13.49 -21.81 2.61
C THR A 209 14.77 -22.52 3.04
N ARG A 210 15.63 -22.82 2.05
CA ARG A 210 17.03 -23.26 2.25
C ARG A 210 18.01 -22.20 1.72
N CYS A 211 17.48 -21.13 1.13
CA CYS A 211 18.28 -20.09 0.51
C CYS A 211 18.84 -19.13 1.57
N ARG A 212 20.05 -18.65 1.33
CA ARG A 212 20.61 -17.51 2.05
C ARG A 212 20.12 -16.23 1.39
N PRO A 213 19.63 -15.23 2.15
CA PRO A 213 19.24 -13.96 1.59
C PRO A 213 20.38 -13.23 0.88
N VAL A 214 20.02 -12.56 -0.23
CA VAL A 214 20.88 -11.64 -0.95
C VAL A 214 20.21 -10.28 -1.00
N LEU A 215 20.67 -9.37 -0.15
CA LEU A 215 20.06 -8.04 -0.03
C LEU A 215 20.31 -7.23 -1.32
N ARG A 216 19.23 -6.98 -2.07
CA ARG A 216 19.25 -6.23 -3.32
C ARG A 216 18.98 -4.74 -3.12
N ARG A 217 18.14 -4.40 -2.14
CA ARG A 217 17.75 -3.02 -1.79
C ARG A 217 18.45 -2.56 -0.50
N ARG A 218 19.78 -2.47 -0.52
CA ARG A 218 20.58 -2.12 0.67
C ARG A 218 20.26 -0.74 1.29
N ARG A 219 19.59 0.13 0.58
CA ARG A 219 19.11 1.41 1.13
C ARG A 219 17.85 1.24 1.97
N GLU A 220 17.11 0.15 1.77
CA GLU A 220 15.88 -0.16 2.48
C GLU A 220 16.15 -1.22 3.55
N ILE A 221 16.88 -2.28 3.20
CA ILE A 221 17.25 -3.40 4.08
C ILE A 221 18.78 -3.48 4.17
N ASP A 222 19.32 -3.29 5.35
CA ASP A 222 20.78 -3.28 5.57
C ASP A 222 21.31 -4.60 6.13
N SER A 223 20.49 -5.38 6.84
CA SER A 223 20.89 -6.66 7.40
C SER A 223 19.75 -7.67 7.52
N PHE A 224 20.10 -8.92 7.74
CA PHE A 224 19.15 -10.00 7.98
C PHE A 224 19.67 -10.99 9.02
N LYS A 225 18.75 -11.70 9.65
CA LYS A 225 19.06 -12.82 10.56
C LYS A 225 18.07 -13.94 10.39
N PHE A 226 18.55 -15.19 10.54
CA PHE A 226 17.69 -16.31 10.90
C PHE A 226 17.73 -16.49 12.41
N VAL A 227 16.60 -16.46 13.04
CA VAL A 227 16.50 -16.47 14.51
C VAL A 227 15.45 -17.46 15.00
N PRO A 228 15.64 -18.11 16.17
CA PRO A 228 14.61 -18.96 16.78
C PRO A 228 13.41 -18.12 17.23
N LEU A 229 12.28 -18.78 17.50
CA LEU A 229 11.00 -18.18 17.87
C LEU A 229 11.14 -17.09 18.95
N TRP A 230 11.78 -17.42 20.09
CA TRP A 230 11.90 -16.47 21.19
C TRP A 230 12.60 -15.17 20.80
N LYS A 231 13.61 -15.26 19.93
CA LYS A 231 14.37 -14.10 19.47
C LYS A 231 13.61 -13.33 18.37
N ALA A 232 12.85 -14.01 17.52
CA ALA A 232 11.95 -13.36 16.58
C ALA A 232 10.92 -12.49 17.30
N LYS A 233 10.31 -13.01 18.37
CA LYS A 233 9.36 -12.27 19.21
C LYS A 233 9.96 -11.04 19.90
N LEU A 234 11.25 -11.09 20.25
CA LEU A 234 11.96 -9.95 20.85
C LEU A 234 12.29 -8.85 19.83
N LEU A 235 12.56 -9.22 18.60
CA LEU A 235 12.98 -8.29 17.55
C LEU A 235 11.82 -7.66 16.81
N LEU A 236 10.74 -8.40 16.63
CA LEU A 236 9.57 -7.98 15.83
C LEU A 236 8.56 -7.22 16.69
N HIS A 237 7.64 -6.52 16.03
CA HIS A 237 6.51 -5.90 16.70
C HIS A 237 5.69 -6.96 17.47
N PRO A 238 5.20 -6.66 18.69
CA PRO A 238 4.48 -7.62 19.55
C PRO A 238 3.32 -8.35 18.86
N ASP A 239 2.61 -7.69 17.94
CA ASP A 239 1.47 -8.26 17.19
C ASP A 239 1.86 -9.48 16.34
N TYR A 240 3.13 -9.68 16.02
CA TYR A 240 3.60 -10.88 15.34
C TYR A 240 3.77 -12.10 16.25
N GLY A 241 3.81 -11.89 17.57
CA GLY A 241 4.02 -12.95 18.54
C GLY A 241 3.01 -14.09 18.43
N PRO A 242 1.69 -13.82 18.51
CA PRO A 242 0.66 -14.86 18.39
C PRO A 242 0.71 -15.62 17.06
N LEU A 243 1.00 -14.91 15.96
CA LEU A 243 1.13 -15.52 14.63
C LEU A 243 2.30 -16.51 14.55
N LEU A 244 3.40 -16.14 15.18
CA LEU A 244 4.60 -17.00 15.25
C LEU A 244 4.36 -18.24 16.11
N ASP A 245 3.65 -18.12 17.22
CA ASP A 245 3.29 -19.25 18.08
C ASP A 245 2.43 -20.26 17.32
N GLU A 246 1.42 -19.78 16.64
CA GLU A 246 0.55 -20.62 15.82
C GLU A 246 1.31 -21.32 14.68
N LEU A 247 2.19 -20.60 13.98
CA LEU A 247 3.01 -21.18 12.93
C LEU A 247 3.95 -22.25 13.50
N GLU A 248 4.59 -21.99 14.66
CA GLU A 248 5.48 -22.93 15.33
C GLU A 248 4.74 -24.25 15.68
N GLU A 249 3.50 -24.17 16.15
CA GLU A 249 2.68 -25.34 16.43
C GLU A 249 2.34 -26.13 15.16
N GLN A 250 2.07 -25.46 14.04
CA GLN A 250 1.83 -26.10 12.76
C GLN A 250 3.09 -26.80 12.21
N LEU A 251 4.27 -26.22 12.43
CA LEU A 251 5.53 -26.79 11.95
C LEU A 251 6.02 -28.00 12.78
N LYS A 252 5.44 -28.24 13.97
CA LYS A 252 5.74 -29.40 14.83
C LYS A 252 4.89 -30.63 14.52
N LYS A 253 3.78 -30.45 13.79
CA LYS A 253 2.90 -31.53 13.32
C LYS A 253 3.41 -32.14 12.03
#